data_00b1d0e39dd1bd14ef1ebc80f7e33ab6
#
_entry.id   00b1d0e39dd1bd14ef1ebc80f7e33ab6
#
_cell.length_a   1.000
_cell.length_b   1.000
_cell.length_c   1.000
_cell.angle_alpha   90.00
_cell.angle_beta   90.00
_cell.angle_gamma   90.00
#
_symmetry.space_group_name_H-M   'P 1'
#
loop_
_entity.id
_entity.type
_entity.pdbx_description
1 polymer ?
#
loop_
_entity_poly.entity_id
_entity_poly.type
_entity_poly.pdbx_seq_one_letter_code
_entity_poly.pdbx_strand_id
1 'polypeptide(L)'
;MRILIDKYIPFLQGVLDNLAQVCYIEPEQFTPEAVRDADALIIRTRTQCNRRLLDGSRVQFIATATIGTDHIDLDYCRMRNIRVVSCPGCNAQAVCEYVEETLNEVAARQLSIGIVGVGHVGSLVAKMAKRRGMRVVLNDPPRGMTGDVTGCDVITFHTPLTRNGTYPTYHLCDGNFLSRCQPDALIINAARGGVVDEQALLDSTQRFVIDTWEGEPNISSKVLDRALLASFHIAGYSVQGKRNASQTCMDALSQHFNLPKLNISSECINAGDSRKGWLKRVSDQLKANPTAFEQLRKQYALR
;
A
#
# COMPACT_ATOMS: atom_id res chain seq x y z
N MET A 1 2.16 10.85 30.14
CA MET A 1 2.42 10.57 28.72
C MET A 1 1.25 11.13 27.91
N ARG A 2 1.53 11.90 26.85
CA ARG A 2 0.53 12.46 25.94
C ARG A 2 0.69 11.87 24.56
N ILE A 3 -0.38 11.33 23.97
CA ILE A 3 -0.36 10.65 22.68
C ILE A 3 -1.37 11.32 21.75
N LEU A 4 -0.93 11.69 20.54
CA LEU A 4 -1.83 12.17 19.49
C LEU A 4 -2.07 11.04 18.48
N ILE A 5 -3.32 10.77 18.18
CA ILE A 5 -3.76 9.71 17.28
C ILE A 5 -4.60 10.32 16.15
N ASP A 6 -4.27 9.99 14.90
CA ASP A 6 -5.13 10.27 13.75
C ASP A 6 -6.47 9.55 13.98
N LYS A 7 -7.55 10.31 14.14
CA LYS A 7 -8.88 9.79 14.51
C LYS A 7 -9.48 8.81 13.51
N TYR A 8 -8.94 8.77 12.30
CA TYR A 8 -9.39 7.83 11.26
C TYR A 8 -8.65 6.48 11.27
N ILE A 9 -7.76 6.26 12.25
CA ILE A 9 -7.19 4.93 12.45
C ILE A 9 -8.21 4.09 13.21
N PRO A 10 -8.78 3.03 12.60
CA PRO A 10 -9.82 2.26 13.24
C PRO A 10 -9.27 1.42 14.39
N PHE A 11 -10.16 0.96 15.26
CA PHE A 11 -9.89 0.05 16.39
C PHE A 11 -9.03 0.61 17.53
N LEU A 12 -8.67 1.90 17.52
CA LEU A 12 -7.82 2.50 18.56
C LEU A 12 -8.60 3.27 19.62
N GLN A 13 -9.87 3.60 19.36
CA GLN A 13 -10.70 4.36 20.31
C GLN A 13 -10.79 3.63 21.65
N GLY A 14 -10.47 4.32 22.73
CA GLY A 14 -10.55 3.81 24.10
C GLY A 14 -9.41 2.89 24.55
N VAL A 15 -8.54 2.44 23.64
CA VAL A 15 -7.49 1.45 23.95
C VAL A 15 -6.46 1.93 24.96
N LEU A 16 -6.23 3.23 25.03
CA LEU A 16 -5.18 3.86 25.84
C LEU A 16 -5.73 4.76 26.97
N ASP A 17 -7.05 4.93 27.09
CA ASP A 17 -7.67 5.98 27.94
C ASP A 17 -7.27 5.91 29.42
N ASN A 18 -6.98 4.72 29.92
CA ASN A 18 -6.56 4.52 31.32
C ASN A 18 -5.03 4.58 31.52
N LEU A 19 -4.25 4.76 30.44
CA LEU A 19 -2.78 4.66 30.45
C LEU A 19 -2.09 5.95 30.06
N ALA A 20 -2.77 6.83 29.30
CA ALA A 20 -2.20 8.04 28.76
C ALA A 20 -3.27 9.12 28.54
N GLN A 21 -2.83 10.38 28.44
CA GLN A 21 -3.65 11.45 27.89
C GLN A 21 -3.69 11.30 26.36
N VAL A 22 -4.81 10.82 25.83
CA VAL A 22 -4.99 10.57 24.40
C VAL A 22 -5.81 11.67 23.77
N CYS A 23 -5.36 12.17 22.62
CA CYS A 23 -6.12 13.09 21.78
C CYS A 23 -6.28 12.49 20.39
N TYR A 24 -7.53 12.23 20.00
CA TYR A 24 -7.88 11.81 18.64
C TYR A 24 -8.15 13.04 17.80
N ILE A 25 -7.30 13.33 16.82
CA ILE A 25 -7.33 14.56 16.04
C ILE A 25 -7.35 14.31 14.54
N GLU A 26 -7.80 15.31 13.78
CA GLU A 26 -7.72 15.30 12.31
C GLU A 26 -6.25 15.35 11.84
N PRO A 27 -5.92 14.77 10.66
CA PRO A 27 -4.57 14.89 10.10
C PRO A 27 -4.06 16.32 10.00
N GLU A 28 -4.94 17.26 9.67
CA GLU A 28 -4.65 18.69 9.50
C GLU A 28 -4.36 19.40 10.84
N GLN A 29 -4.75 18.80 11.96
CA GLN A 29 -4.53 19.32 13.32
C GLN A 29 -3.17 18.89 13.90
N PHE A 30 -2.39 18.05 13.22
CA PHE A 30 -1.01 17.78 13.59
C PHE A 30 -0.14 19.00 13.22
N THR A 31 -0.17 20.03 14.06
CA THR A 31 0.64 21.24 13.90
C THR A 31 1.83 21.24 14.85
N PRO A 32 2.87 22.07 14.64
CA PRO A 32 4.01 22.17 15.56
C PRO A 32 3.58 22.45 17.01
N GLU A 33 2.55 23.28 17.19
CA GLU A 33 2.00 23.62 18.52
C GLU A 33 1.33 22.39 19.16
N ALA A 34 0.54 21.65 18.39
CA ALA A 34 -0.18 20.47 18.88
C ALA A 34 0.78 19.35 19.31
N VAL A 35 1.88 19.14 18.53
CA VAL A 35 2.84 18.06 18.80
C VAL A 35 3.92 18.42 19.81
N ARG A 36 4.05 19.69 20.19
CA ARG A 36 5.12 20.19 21.09
C ARG A 36 5.27 19.34 22.35
N ASP A 37 4.15 19.08 23.03
CA ASP A 37 4.11 18.38 24.31
C ASP A 37 3.65 16.92 24.17
N ALA A 38 3.60 16.39 22.96
CA ALA A 38 3.29 15.00 22.70
C ALA A 38 4.53 14.11 22.89
N ASP A 39 4.36 12.97 23.52
CA ASP A 39 5.40 11.96 23.67
C ASP A 39 5.39 10.97 22.49
N ALA A 40 4.20 10.72 21.91
CA ALA A 40 4.03 9.81 20.77
C ALA A 40 2.98 10.32 19.77
N LEU A 41 3.21 9.97 18.49
CA LEU A 41 2.28 10.20 17.39
C LEU A 41 1.89 8.86 16.75
N ILE A 42 0.58 8.63 16.55
CA ILE A 42 0.06 7.51 15.77
C ILE A 42 -0.66 8.10 14.56
N ILE A 43 -0.08 7.90 13.38
CA ILE A 43 -0.43 8.66 12.18
C ILE A 43 -0.76 7.77 10.97
N ARG A 44 -1.16 8.41 9.90
CA ARG A 44 -1.26 7.85 8.53
C ARG A 44 -0.54 8.76 7.54
N THR A 45 -0.59 8.40 6.25
CA THR A 45 0.11 9.09 5.14
C THR A 45 -0.19 10.58 4.97
N ARG A 46 -1.29 11.10 5.55
CA ARG A 46 -1.67 12.52 5.44
C ARG A 46 -0.89 13.45 6.36
N THR A 47 -0.30 12.92 7.43
CA THR A 47 0.51 13.70 8.36
C THR A 47 1.97 13.66 7.94
N GLN A 48 2.49 14.79 7.48
CA GLN A 48 3.90 14.92 7.08
C GLN A 48 4.77 15.12 8.31
N CYS A 49 5.48 14.07 8.75
CA CYS A 49 6.41 14.12 9.88
C CYS A 49 7.82 14.50 9.40
N ASN A 50 8.06 15.77 9.29
CA ASN A 50 9.33 16.35 8.89
C ASN A 50 9.87 17.31 9.96
N ARG A 51 11.03 17.92 9.72
CA ARG A 51 11.65 18.89 10.62
C ARG A 51 10.68 20.01 11.03
N ARG A 52 9.87 20.53 10.09
CA ARG A 52 8.93 21.61 10.37
C ARG A 52 7.90 21.22 11.45
N LEU A 53 7.40 19.98 11.40
CA LEU A 53 6.43 19.50 12.38
C LEU A 53 7.09 19.15 13.72
N LEU A 54 8.26 18.52 13.70
CA LEU A 54 8.84 17.83 14.85
C LEU A 54 9.86 18.67 15.62
N ASP A 55 10.35 19.78 15.04
CA ASP A 55 11.36 20.60 15.71
C ASP A 55 10.82 21.26 16.97
N GLY A 56 11.61 21.21 18.05
CA GLY A 56 11.20 21.70 19.37
C GLY A 56 10.13 20.84 20.08
N SER A 57 9.70 19.71 19.52
CA SER A 57 8.75 18.80 20.18
C SER A 57 9.43 17.81 21.12
N ARG A 58 8.64 17.25 22.04
CA ARG A 58 9.06 16.13 22.92
C ARG A 58 8.87 14.76 22.33
N VAL A 59 8.39 14.68 21.07
CA VAL A 59 8.09 13.40 20.41
C VAL A 59 9.32 12.51 20.39
N GLN A 60 9.15 11.30 20.90
CA GLN A 60 10.17 10.24 20.90
C GLN A 60 9.73 8.97 20.19
N PHE A 61 8.46 8.88 19.80
CA PHE A 61 7.91 7.73 19.11
C PHE A 61 6.88 8.15 18.05
N ILE A 62 6.99 7.57 16.86
CA ILE A 62 6.01 7.72 15.77
C ILE A 62 5.68 6.33 15.26
N ALA A 63 4.39 5.96 15.26
CA ALA A 63 3.90 4.80 14.53
C ALA A 63 3.00 5.26 13.38
N THR A 64 3.23 4.73 12.19
CA THR A 64 2.31 4.95 11.08
C THR A 64 1.53 3.68 10.78
N ALA A 65 0.19 3.77 10.84
CA ALA A 65 -0.73 2.67 10.51
C ALA A 65 -0.77 2.39 8.99
N THR A 66 0.40 2.48 8.35
CA THR A 66 0.63 2.28 6.91
C THR A 66 1.93 1.51 6.69
N ILE A 67 2.14 1.01 5.48
CA ILE A 67 3.36 0.29 5.11
C ILE A 67 4.47 1.27 4.75
N GLY A 68 4.19 2.20 3.83
CA GLY A 68 5.15 3.20 3.38
C GLY A 68 5.40 4.27 4.43
N THR A 69 6.61 4.83 4.41
CA THR A 69 7.07 5.90 5.30
C THR A 69 7.41 7.18 4.52
N ASP A 70 6.95 7.30 3.28
CA ASP A 70 7.27 8.41 2.38
C ASP A 70 6.89 9.79 2.94
N HIS A 71 5.98 9.83 3.92
CA HIS A 71 5.51 11.01 4.63
C HIS A 71 6.30 11.30 5.92
N ILE A 72 7.36 10.55 6.20
CA ILE A 72 8.18 10.67 7.40
C ILE A 72 9.64 10.91 7.01
N ASP A 73 10.24 11.99 7.47
CA ASP A 73 11.66 12.26 7.36
C ASP A 73 12.43 11.36 8.34
N LEU A 74 12.80 10.18 7.84
CA LEU A 74 13.48 9.17 8.64
C LEU A 74 14.87 9.61 9.10
N ASP A 75 15.57 10.44 8.31
CA ASP A 75 16.90 10.95 8.66
C ASP A 75 16.78 11.96 9.79
N TYR A 76 15.82 12.87 9.71
CA TYR A 76 15.54 13.79 10.81
C TYR A 76 15.09 13.06 12.08
N CYS A 77 14.21 12.06 11.96
CA CYS A 77 13.79 11.26 13.11
C CYS A 77 14.96 10.53 13.76
N ARG A 78 15.86 9.96 12.96
CA ARG A 78 17.06 9.28 13.45
C ARG A 78 18.01 10.26 14.18
N MET A 79 18.22 11.45 13.62
CA MET A 79 19.04 12.50 14.23
C MET A 79 18.47 12.94 15.60
N ARG A 80 17.15 12.97 15.75
CA ARG A 80 16.43 13.37 16.96
C ARG A 80 16.17 12.19 17.93
N ASN A 81 16.68 10.99 17.65
CA ASN A 81 16.42 9.76 18.40
C ASN A 81 14.90 9.45 18.52
N ILE A 82 14.11 9.81 17.52
CA ILE A 82 12.69 9.46 17.44
C ILE A 82 12.58 8.07 16.83
N ARG A 83 12.01 7.12 17.59
CA ARG A 83 11.73 5.78 17.07
C ARG A 83 10.55 5.84 16.09
N VAL A 84 10.75 5.37 14.86
CA VAL A 84 9.70 5.27 13.85
C VAL A 84 9.36 3.81 13.61
N VAL A 85 8.06 3.50 13.61
CA VAL A 85 7.54 2.16 13.29
C VAL A 85 6.47 2.27 12.20
N SER A 86 6.56 1.42 11.19
CA SER A 86 5.53 1.22 10.17
C SER A 86 4.94 -0.19 10.28
N CYS A 87 3.97 -0.52 9.45
CA CYS A 87 3.24 -1.79 9.51
C CYS A 87 3.50 -2.66 8.25
N PRO A 88 4.75 -3.11 8.01
CA PRO A 88 5.06 -3.89 6.81
C PRO A 88 4.24 -5.19 6.77
N GLY A 89 3.63 -5.47 5.63
CA GLY A 89 2.85 -6.69 5.41
C GLY A 89 1.42 -6.68 6.00
N CYS A 90 1.00 -5.65 6.73
CA CYS A 90 -0.32 -5.61 7.37
C CYS A 90 -1.49 -5.84 6.40
N ASN A 91 -1.35 -5.40 5.15
CA ASN A 91 -2.37 -5.52 4.10
C ASN A 91 -1.97 -6.51 2.97
N ALA A 92 -0.91 -7.29 3.16
CA ALA A 92 -0.37 -8.14 2.08
C ALA A 92 -1.40 -9.16 1.56
N GLN A 93 -2.25 -9.68 2.44
CA GLN A 93 -3.32 -10.59 2.07
C GLN A 93 -4.34 -9.90 1.15
N ALA A 94 -4.74 -8.66 1.44
CA ALA A 94 -5.68 -7.90 0.62
C ALA A 94 -5.15 -7.62 -0.80
N VAL A 95 -3.85 -7.31 -0.93
CA VAL A 95 -3.22 -7.14 -2.24
C VAL A 95 -3.14 -8.47 -2.99
N CYS A 96 -2.86 -9.58 -2.30
CA CYS A 96 -2.91 -10.91 -2.90
C CYS A 96 -4.31 -11.23 -3.43
N GLU A 97 -5.37 -10.94 -2.69
CA GLU A 97 -6.77 -11.10 -3.10
C GLU A 97 -7.13 -10.21 -4.29
N TYR A 98 -6.58 -8.99 -4.35
CA TYR A 98 -6.73 -8.12 -5.52
C TYR A 98 -6.14 -8.77 -6.78
N VAL A 99 -4.93 -9.31 -6.69
CA VAL A 99 -4.30 -10.03 -7.81
C VAL A 99 -5.13 -11.26 -8.18
N GLU A 100 -5.60 -12.02 -7.20
CA GLU A 100 -6.44 -13.21 -7.45
C GLU A 100 -7.75 -12.84 -8.14
N GLU A 101 -8.43 -11.77 -7.72
CA GLU A 101 -9.65 -11.28 -8.38
C GLU A 101 -9.35 -10.77 -9.80
N THR A 102 -8.22 -10.08 -9.99
CA THR A 102 -7.76 -9.70 -11.33
C THR A 102 -7.66 -10.93 -12.24
N LEU A 103 -7.03 -12.01 -11.77
CA LEU A 103 -6.92 -13.25 -12.54
C LEU A 103 -8.28 -13.88 -12.84
N ASN A 104 -9.25 -13.77 -11.94
CA ASN A 104 -10.61 -14.28 -12.12
C ASN A 104 -11.41 -13.49 -13.16
N GLU A 105 -11.28 -12.15 -13.14
CA GLU A 105 -12.01 -11.25 -14.03
C GLU A 105 -11.46 -11.25 -15.47
N VAL A 106 -10.13 -11.31 -15.61
CA VAL A 106 -9.45 -11.21 -16.90
C VAL A 106 -9.32 -12.57 -17.58
N ALA A 107 -9.93 -13.60 -17.05
CA ALA A 107 -9.83 -15.01 -17.36
C ALA A 107 -9.53 -15.34 -18.83
N ALA A 108 -8.25 -15.49 -19.14
CA ALA A 108 -7.74 -16.33 -20.20
C ALA A 108 -6.92 -17.45 -19.55
N ARG A 109 -6.58 -18.51 -20.28
CA ARG A 109 -5.68 -19.55 -19.77
C ARG A 109 -4.35 -18.92 -19.36
N GLN A 110 -4.20 -18.67 -18.06
CA GLN A 110 -2.97 -18.15 -17.48
C GLN A 110 -2.16 -19.35 -17.00
N LEU A 111 -1.13 -19.70 -17.75
CA LEU A 111 -0.29 -20.84 -17.46
C LEU A 111 0.91 -20.48 -16.61
N SER A 112 1.32 -19.20 -16.63
CA SER A 112 2.50 -18.70 -15.94
C SER A 112 2.35 -17.30 -15.40
N ILE A 113 3.01 -17.06 -14.25
CA ILE A 113 3.06 -15.75 -13.60
C ILE A 113 4.49 -15.39 -13.20
N GLY A 114 4.93 -14.21 -13.62
CA GLY A 114 6.15 -13.56 -13.18
C GLY A 114 5.86 -12.63 -12.01
N ILE A 115 6.59 -12.79 -10.92
CA ILE A 115 6.41 -11.97 -9.70
C ILE A 115 7.68 -11.16 -9.49
N VAL A 116 7.55 -9.83 -9.60
CA VAL A 116 8.63 -8.88 -9.41
C VAL A 116 8.52 -8.24 -8.02
N GLY A 117 9.48 -8.55 -7.15
CA GLY A 117 9.44 -8.25 -5.72
C GLY A 117 8.76 -9.36 -4.91
N VAL A 118 9.54 -10.14 -4.15
CA VAL A 118 9.08 -11.32 -3.42
C VAL A 118 9.12 -11.05 -1.90
N GLY A 119 8.58 -9.89 -1.50
CA GLY A 119 8.37 -9.51 -0.11
C GLY A 119 7.10 -10.15 0.48
N HIS A 120 6.45 -9.43 1.41
CA HIS A 120 5.21 -9.91 2.05
C HIS A 120 4.11 -10.22 1.03
N VAL A 121 3.86 -9.33 0.08
CA VAL A 121 2.83 -9.52 -0.95
C VAL A 121 3.24 -10.59 -1.96
N GLY A 122 4.40 -10.42 -2.60
CA GLY A 122 4.83 -11.33 -3.67
C GLY A 122 4.94 -12.79 -3.22
N SER A 123 5.31 -13.02 -1.95
CA SER A 123 5.33 -14.39 -1.38
C SER A 123 3.93 -15.00 -1.26
N LEU A 124 2.91 -14.20 -0.91
CA LEU A 124 1.52 -14.65 -0.87
C LEU A 124 0.97 -14.91 -2.27
N VAL A 125 1.26 -14.01 -3.23
CA VAL A 125 0.88 -14.17 -4.63
C VAL A 125 1.53 -15.44 -5.22
N ALA A 126 2.81 -15.71 -4.92
CA ALA A 126 3.47 -16.94 -5.35
C ALA A 126 2.78 -18.20 -4.82
N LYS A 127 2.38 -18.19 -3.53
CA LYS A 127 1.63 -19.30 -2.93
C LYS A 127 0.25 -19.47 -3.57
N MET A 128 -0.47 -18.38 -3.78
CA MET A 128 -1.78 -18.36 -4.45
C MET A 128 -1.67 -18.93 -5.87
N ALA A 129 -0.72 -18.43 -6.67
CA ALA A 129 -0.51 -18.87 -8.05
C ALA A 129 -0.17 -20.37 -8.14
N LYS A 130 0.69 -20.89 -7.25
CA LYS A 130 1.00 -22.32 -7.16
C LYS A 130 -0.26 -23.15 -6.85
N ARG A 131 -1.12 -22.70 -5.93
CA ARG A 131 -2.40 -23.40 -5.66
C ARG A 131 -3.33 -23.43 -6.87
N ARG A 132 -3.23 -22.44 -7.75
CA ARG A 132 -3.97 -22.38 -9.03
C ARG A 132 -3.34 -23.22 -10.15
N GLY A 133 -2.23 -23.91 -9.86
CA GLY A 133 -1.51 -24.73 -10.86
C GLY A 133 -0.68 -23.92 -11.86
N MET A 134 -0.40 -22.63 -11.59
CA MET A 134 0.39 -21.79 -12.48
C MET A 134 1.89 -22.06 -12.31
N ARG A 135 2.66 -21.98 -13.41
CA ARG A 135 4.12 -21.89 -13.35
C ARG A 135 4.52 -20.52 -12.80
N VAL A 136 5.29 -20.51 -11.71
CA VAL A 136 5.70 -19.28 -11.03
C VAL A 136 7.16 -18.98 -11.31
N VAL A 137 7.45 -17.77 -11.80
CA VAL A 137 8.81 -17.24 -11.99
C VAL A 137 9.00 -16.07 -11.02
N LEU A 138 10.10 -16.07 -10.26
CA LEU A 138 10.37 -15.08 -9.22
C LEU A 138 11.54 -14.18 -9.63
N ASN A 139 11.35 -12.86 -9.49
CA ASN A 139 12.36 -11.85 -9.71
C ASN A 139 12.41 -10.88 -8.51
N ASP A 140 13.45 -11.00 -7.72
CA ASP A 140 13.79 -10.11 -6.60
C ASP A 140 15.31 -10.13 -6.40
N PRO A 141 16.09 -9.42 -7.25
CA PRO A 141 17.54 -9.48 -7.23
C PRO A 141 18.16 -9.17 -5.85
N PRO A 142 17.65 -8.22 -5.06
CA PRO A 142 18.11 -8.00 -3.70
C PRO A 142 18.01 -9.24 -2.78
N ARG A 143 17.13 -10.20 -3.13
CA ARG A 143 16.95 -11.48 -2.42
C ARG A 143 17.54 -12.68 -3.17
N GLY A 144 18.36 -12.45 -4.19
CA GLY A 144 19.00 -13.50 -4.98
C GLY A 144 18.06 -14.22 -5.96
N MET A 145 16.87 -13.71 -6.23
CA MET A 145 15.92 -14.29 -7.19
C MET A 145 16.02 -13.53 -8.52
N THR A 146 16.56 -14.16 -9.54
CA THR A 146 16.88 -13.54 -10.85
C THR A 146 16.16 -14.20 -12.02
N GLY A 147 14.97 -14.78 -11.78
CA GLY A 147 14.17 -15.39 -12.84
C GLY A 147 13.74 -14.37 -13.90
N ASP A 148 13.85 -14.73 -15.16
CA ASP A 148 13.32 -13.91 -16.26
C ASP A 148 11.80 -14.05 -16.34
N VAL A 149 11.09 -12.97 -16.01
CA VAL A 149 9.63 -12.93 -15.97
C VAL A 149 9.00 -12.55 -17.32
N THR A 150 9.79 -12.08 -18.28
CA THR A 150 9.27 -11.52 -19.55
C THR A 150 8.54 -12.56 -20.42
N GLY A 151 8.88 -13.85 -20.27
CA GLY A 151 8.19 -14.95 -20.93
C GLY A 151 6.93 -15.46 -20.22
N CYS A 152 6.40 -14.75 -19.21
CA CYS A 152 5.19 -15.16 -18.49
C CYS A 152 3.92 -14.55 -19.10
N ASP A 153 2.78 -15.26 -18.94
CA ASP A 153 1.46 -14.78 -19.37
C ASP A 153 0.96 -13.62 -18.53
N VAL A 154 1.37 -13.59 -17.26
CA VAL A 154 1.05 -12.53 -16.29
C VAL A 154 2.34 -12.06 -15.63
N ILE A 155 2.50 -10.75 -15.46
CA ILE A 155 3.61 -10.16 -14.71
C ILE A 155 3.04 -9.18 -13.69
N THR A 156 3.37 -9.37 -12.41
CA THR A 156 2.85 -8.55 -11.33
C THR A 156 3.97 -7.96 -10.47
N PHE A 157 3.83 -6.69 -10.13
CA PHE A 157 4.85 -5.91 -9.43
C PHE A 157 4.46 -5.69 -7.96
N HIS A 158 5.41 -5.97 -7.05
CA HIS A 158 5.25 -5.84 -5.60
C HIS A 158 6.49 -5.23 -4.93
N THR A 159 7.19 -4.35 -5.65
CA THR A 159 8.39 -3.66 -5.19
C THR A 159 8.03 -2.33 -4.51
N PRO A 160 8.86 -1.83 -3.58
CA PRO A 160 8.83 -0.41 -3.22
C PRO A 160 9.20 0.44 -4.44
N LEU A 161 8.92 1.74 -4.40
CA LEU A 161 9.42 2.69 -5.38
C LEU A 161 10.76 3.26 -4.90
N THR A 162 11.82 3.01 -5.66
CA THR A 162 13.17 3.54 -5.41
C THR A 162 13.74 4.13 -6.68
N ARG A 163 14.42 5.29 -6.56
CA ARG A 163 15.04 5.98 -7.71
C ARG A 163 16.54 5.76 -7.78
N ASN A 164 17.15 5.38 -6.67
CA ASN A 164 18.60 5.25 -6.50
C ASN A 164 18.94 3.88 -5.90
N GLY A 165 20.24 3.55 -5.86
CA GLY A 165 20.76 2.30 -5.35
C GLY A 165 21.07 1.29 -6.43
N THR A 166 21.47 0.08 -6.02
CA THR A 166 21.89 -0.98 -6.95
C THR A 166 20.73 -1.52 -7.80
N TYR A 167 19.52 -1.49 -7.27
CA TYR A 167 18.33 -2.03 -7.93
C TYR A 167 17.19 -0.99 -7.87
N PRO A 168 17.27 0.11 -8.63
CA PRO A 168 16.20 1.09 -8.69
C PRO A 168 14.94 0.47 -9.32
N THR A 169 13.77 0.91 -8.85
CA THR A 169 12.49 0.37 -9.29
C THR A 169 11.59 1.40 -9.99
N TYR A 170 12.04 2.65 -10.07
CA TYR A 170 11.36 3.66 -10.87
C TYR A 170 11.45 3.26 -12.34
N HIS A 171 10.29 3.18 -13.00
CA HIS A 171 10.13 2.71 -14.37
C HIS A 171 10.84 1.35 -14.64
N LEU A 172 10.78 0.46 -13.63
CA LEU A 172 11.32 -0.88 -13.77
C LEU A 172 10.66 -1.66 -14.92
N CYS A 173 9.37 -1.42 -15.14
CA CYS A 173 8.64 -1.87 -16.32
C CYS A 173 8.55 -0.72 -17.32
N ASP A 174 9.60 -0.50 -18.06
CA ASP A 174 9.74 0.49 -19.14
C ASP A 174 9.46 -0.13 -20.53
N GLY A 175 9.63 0.66 -21.59
CA GLY A 175 9.48 0.19 -22.97
C GLY A 175 10.42 -0.96 -23.35
N ASN A 176 11.65 -0.97 -22.81
CA ASN A 176 12.61 -2.05 -23.07
C ASN A 176 12.16 -3.34 -22.36
N PHE A 177 11.62 -3.24 -21.15
CA PHE A 177 11.05 -4.38 -20.46
C PHE A 177 9.85 -4.95 -21.23
N LEU A 178 8.90 -4.07 -21.61
CA LEU A 178 7.67 -4.46 -22.34
C LEU A 178 7.96 -5.05 -23.72
N SER A 179 8.97 -4.58 -24.43
CA SER A 179 9.35 -5.12 -25.75
C SER A 179 9.83 -6.57 -25.70
N ARG A 180 10.30 -7.03 -24.54
CA ARG A 180 10.71 -8.44 -24.31
C ARG A 180 9.57 -9.32 -23.81
N CYS A 181 8.46 -8.71 -23.39
CA CYS A 181 7.30 -9.44 -22.93
C CYS A 181 6.49 -10.05 -24.08
N GLN A 182 5.71 -11.07 -23.78
CA GLN A 182 4.76 -11.60 -24.77
C GLN A 182 3.75 -10.51 -25.16
N PRO A 183 3.31 -10.44 -26.43
CA PRO A 183 2.39 -9.39 -26.90
C PRO A 183 1.09 -9.29 -26.09
N ASP A 184 0.57 -10.43 -25.63
CA ASP A 184 -0.69 -10.54 -24.88
C ASP A 184 -0.48 -10.62 -23.37
N ALA A 185 0.74 -10.43 -22.88
CA ALA A 185 1.02 -10.47 -21.44
C ALA A 185 0.12 -9.51 -20.66
N LEU A 186 -0.30 -9.94 -19.48
CA LEU A 186 -1.05 -9.11 -18.54
C LEU A 186 -0.09 -8.50 -17.52
N ILE A 187 0.03 -7.18 -17.53
CA ILE A 187 0.82 -6.42 -16.56
C ILE A 187 -0.08 -5.96 -15.42
N ILE A 188 0.29 -6.23 -14.17
CA ILE A 188 -0.47 -5.83 -12.98
C ILE A 188 0.40 -4.92 -12.11
N ASN A 189 -0.04 -3.68 -11.90
CA ASN A 189 0.59 -2.77 -10.94
C ASN A 189 -0.32 -2.50 -9.75
N ALA A 190 -0.07 -3.17 -8.64
CA ALA A 190 -0.68 -2.91 -7.34
C ALA A 190 0.40 -2.61 -6.27
N ALA A 191 1.56 -2.08 -6.71
CA ALA A 191 2.70 -1.76 -5.85
C ALA A 191 2.78 -0.26 -5.54
N ARG A 192 3.33 0.51 -6.47
CA ARG A 192 3.47 1.98 -6.39
C ARG A 192 3.34 2.57 -7.79
N GLY A 193 2.76 3.78 -7.89
CA GLY A 193 2.86 4.60 -9.09
C GLY A 193 4.32 4.88 -9.44
N GLY A 194 4.66 4.80 -10.74
CA GLY A 194 6.03 4.96 -11.22
C GLY A 194 6.92 3.70 -11.17
N VAL A 195 6.43 2.54 -10.69
CA VAL A 195 7.13 1.26 -10.89
C VAL A 195 6.96 0.78 -12.34
N VAL A 196 5.79 0.98 -12.88
CA VAL A 196 5.48 0.75 -14.29
C VAL A 196 5.39 2.11 -14.97
N ASP A 197 6.07 2.28 -16.09
CA ASP A 197 5.99 3.47 -16.94
C ASP A 197 4.65 3.47 -17.67
N GLU A 198 3.78 4.39 -17.30
CA GLU A 198 2.43 4.50 -17.88
C GLU A 198 2.46 4.92 -19.36
N GLN A 199 3.44 5.72 -19.78
CA GLN A 199 3.58 6.07 -21.19
C GLN A 199 4.04 4.85 -22.00
N ALA A 200 4.99 4.08 -21.48
CA ALA A 200 5.43 2.85 -22.14
C ALA A 200 4.29 1.83 -22.26
N LEU A 201 3.38 1.75 -21.28
CA LEU A 201 2.17 0.93 -21.40
C LEU A 201 1.27 1.39 -22.56
N LEU A 202 1.09 2.71 -22.74
CA LEU A 202 0.29 3.24 -23.84
C LEU A 202 0.87 2.90 -25.21
N ASP A 203 2.19 2.85 -25.32
CA ASP A 203 2.91 2.58 -26.55
C ASP A 203 3.10 1.07 -26.83
N SER A 204 2.68 0.22 -25.89
CA SER A 204 2.86 -1.23 -25.93
C SER A 204 1.59 -1.98 -26.38
N THR A 205 1.70 -3.27 -26.67
CA THR A 205 0.56 -4.15 -26.98
C THR A 205 0.01 -4.90 -25.77
N GLN A 206 0.75 -4.92 -24.67
CA GLN A 206 0.40 -5.64 -23.45
C GLN A 206 -0.90 -5.12 -22.86
N ARG A 207 -1.66 -6.05 -22.26
CA ARG A 207 -2.84 -5.72 -21.46
C ARG A 207 -2.40 -5.33 -20.07
N PHE A 208 -3.15 -4.48 -19.37
CA PHE A 208 -2.77 -4.12 -18.02
C PHE A 208 -3.95 -3.85 -17.09
N VAL A 209 -3.69 -4.07 -15.80
CA VAL A 209 -4.54 -3.72 -14.66
C VAL A 209 -3.73 -2.87 -13.71
N ILE A 210 -4.30 -1.77 -13.25
CA ILE A 210 -3.59 -0.76 -12.48
C ILE A 210 -4.41 -0.31 -11.27
N ASP A 211 -3.78 -0.35 -10.09
CA ASP A 211 -4.33 0.17 -8.83
C ASP A 211 -3.58 1.42 -8.38
N THR A 212 -2.27 1.48 -8.66
CA THR A 212 -1.38 2.55 -8.22
C THR A 212 -0.82 3.29 -9.43
N TRP A 213 -1.03 4.61 -9.49
CA TRP A 213 -0.83 5.43 -10.68
C TRP A 213 0.29 6.44 -10.52
N GLU A 214 0.89 6.85 -11.63
CA GLU A 214 1.71 8.04 -11.64
C GLU A 214 0.83 9.29 -11.48
N GLY A 215 1.25 10.22 -10.65
CA GLY A 215 0.55 11.50 -10.48
C GLY A 215 -0.76 11.45 -9.69
N GLU A 216 -1.04 10.38 -8.92
CA GLU A 216 -2.21 10.37 -8.02
C GLU A 216 -2.37 11.67 -7.23
N PRO A 217 -3.59 12.20 -7.10
CA PRO A 217 -4.88 11.69 -7.56
C PRO A 217 -5.24 12.09 -9.01
N ASN A 218 -4.37 12.82 -9.73
CA ASN A 218 -4.61 13.32 -11.09
C ASN A 218 -4.07 12.30 -12.10
N ILE A 219 -4.83 11.23 -12.32
CA ILE A 219 -4.44 10.12 -13.17
C ILE A 219 -4.62 10.43 -14.67
N SER A 220 -3.85 9.73 -15.51
CA SER A 220 -3.95 9.84 -16.97
C SER A 220 -5.24 9.21 -17.48
N SER A 221 -6.10 10.00 -18.14
CA SER A 221 -7.33 9.47 -18.76
C SER A 221 -7.02 8.48 -19.87
N LYS A 222 -5.96 8.69 -20.65
CA LYS A 222 -5.54 7.76 -21.71
C LYS A 222 -5.16 6.38 -21.17
N VAL A 223 -4.43 6.36 -20.06
CA VAL A 223 -4.07 5.10 -19.38
C VAL A 223 -5.31 4.43 -18.81
N LEU A 224 -6.20 5.20 -18.18
CA LEU A 224 -7.45 4.69 -17.62
C LEU A 224 -8.33 4.06 -18.70
N ASP A 225 -8.51 4.71 -19.83
CA ASP A 225 -9.34 4.23 -20.93
C ASP A 225 -8.82 2.90 -21.50
N ARG A 226 -7.48 2.76 -21.58
CA ARG A 226 -6.85 1.55 -22.10
C ARG A 226 -6.72 0.41 -21.08
N ALA A 227 -6.75 0.71 -19.77
CA ALA A 227 -6.67 -0.31 -18.74
C ALA A 227 -7.84 -1.28 -18.82
N LEU A 228 -7.57 -2.60 -18.74
CA LEU A 228 -8.64 -3.62 -18.64
C LEU A 228 -9.46 -3.40 -17.39
N LEU A 229 -8.79 -3.29 -16.26
CA LEU A 229 -9.37 -2.94 -14.96
C LEU A 229 -8.51 -1.88 -14.30
N ALA A 230 -9.15 -0.99 -13.58
CA ALA A 230 -8.53 0.14 -12.91
C ALA A 230 -9.15 0.35 -11.53
N SER A 231 -8.35 0.75 -10.55
CA SER A 231 -8.86 1.11 -9.24
C SER A 231 -8.12 2.31 -8.66
N PHE A 232 -8.63 2.85 -7.59
CA PHE A 232 -8.19 4.13 -7.01
C PHE A 232 -7.33 3.90 -5.76
N HIS A 233 -6.28 3.07 -5.91
CA HIS A 233 -5.27 2.72 -4.90
C HIS A 233 -5.88 2.06 -3.66
N ILE A 234 -6.65 0.98 -3.89
CA ILE A 234 -7.40 0.24 -2.86
C ILE A 234 -7.05 -1.24 -2.78
N ALA A 235 -6.08 -1.73 -3.55
CA ALA A 235 -5.68 -3.13 -3.51
C ALA A 235 -5.40 -3.62 -2.08
N GLY A 236 -4.78 -2.77 -1.26
CA GLY A 236 -4.49 -3.05 0.15
C GLY A 236 -5.62 -2.73 1.14
N TYR A 237 -6.80 -2.29 0.70
CA TYR A 237 -7.87 -1.84 1.59
C TYR A 237 -8.75 -3.02 2.05
N SER A 238 -8.54 -3.47 3.29
CA SER A 238 -9.36 -4.49 3.94
C SER A 238 -9.51 -4.22 5.44
N VAL A 239 -10.59 -4.72 6.03
CA VAL A 239 -10.82 -4.64 7.49
C VAL A 239 -9.67 -5.31 8.23
N GLN A 240 -9.26 -6.51 7.80
CA GLN A 240 -8.17 -7.24 8.44
C GLN A 240 -6.83 -6.51 8.33
N GLY A 241 -6.53 -5.91 7.18
CA GLY A 241 -5.31 -5.11 6.99
C GLY A 241 -5.25 -3.90 7.92
N LYS A 242 -6.38 -3.21 8.10
CA LYS A 242 -6.48 -2.10 9.05
C LYS A 242 -6.34 -2.55 10.50
N ARG A 243 -6.98 -3.68 10.85
CA ARG A 243 -6.85 -4.29 12.18
C ARG A 243 -5.39 -4.67 12.49
N ASN A 244 -4.71 -5.31 11.55
CA ASN A 244 -3.29 -5.68 11.69
C ASN A 244 -2.41 -4.43 11.88
N ALA A 245 -2.65 -3.36 11.11
CA ALA A 245 -1.90 -2.11 11.24
C ALA A 245 -2.10 -1.46 12.62
N SER A 246 -3.35 -1.38 13.09
CA SER A 246 -3.67 -0.81 14.40
C SER A 246 -3.02 -1.62 15.53
N GLN A 247 -3.08 -2.95 15.49
CA GLN A 247 -2.44 -3.81 16.48
C GLN A 247 -0.91 -3.65 16.48
N THR A 248 -0.29 -3.60 15.28
CA THR A 248 1.16 -3.37 15.15
C THR A 248 1.59 -2.04 15.78
N CYS A 249 0.81 -0.96 15.58
CA CYS A 249 1.08 0.33 16.22
C CYS A 249 1.01 0.23 17.76
N MET A 250 0.01 -0.47 18.28
CA MET A 250 -0.18 -0.64 19.72
C MET A 250 0.90 -1.52 20.35
N ASP A 251 1.28 -2.61 19.71
CA ASP A 251 2.36 -3.50 20.18
C ASP A 251 3.70 -2.75 20.24
N ALA A 252 4.00 -1.96 19.20
CA ALA A 252 5.23 -1.16 19.15
C ALA A 252 5.24 -0.02 20.20
N LEU A 253 4.10 0.62 20.42
CA LEU A 253 3.93 1.64 21.48
C LEU A 253 4.13 1.03 22.86
N SER A 254 3.47 -0.12 23.15
CA SER A 254 3.62 -0.86 24.39
C SER A 254 5.08 -1.20 24.67
N GLN A 255 5.78 -1.72 23.66
CA GLN A 255 7.18 -2.06 23.78
C GLN A 255 8.06 -0.84 24.06
N HIS A 256 7.80 0.29 23.40
CA HIS A 256 8.63 1.49 23.55
C HIS A 256 8.48 2.15 24.92
N PHE A 257 7.26 2.23 25.42
CA PHE A 257 6.96 2.90 26.70
C PHE A 257 6.80 1.95 27.88
N ASN A 258 7.13 0.66 27.69
CA ASN A 258 7.00 -0.39 28.70
C ASN A 258 5.58 -0.45 29.31
N LEU A 259 4.56 -0.35 28.45
CA LEU A 259 3.15 -0.48 28.83
C LEU A 259 2.71 -1.94 28.82
N PRO A 260 1.59 -2.27 29.49
CA PRO A 260 0.98 -3.57 29.34
C PRO A 260 0.60 -3.85 27.90
N LYS A 261 0.36 -5.12 27.55
CA LYS A 261 -0.11 -5.49 26.21
C LYS A 261 -1.43 -4.78 25.91
N LEU A 262 -1.45 -4.02 24.81
CA LEU A 262 -2.63 -3.29 24.37
C LEU A 262 -3.38 -4.14 23.33
N ASN A 263 -4.65 -4.41 23.60
CA ASN A 263 -5.52 -5.08 22.65
C ASN A 263 -6.40 -4.03 21.98
N ILE A 264 -6.41 -4.03 20.66
CA ILE A 264 -7.28 -3.11 19.89
C ILE A 264 -8.76 -3.46 20.10
N SER A 265 -9.64 -2.48 19.84
CA SER A 265 -11.09 -2.65 19.95
C SER A 265 -11.58 -3.85 19.13
N SER A 266 -12.55 -4.57 19.71
CA SER A 266 -13.28 -5.66 19.05
C SER A 266 -14.39 -5.16 18.11
N GLU A 267 -14.54 -3.86 17.94
CA GLU A 267 -15.55 -3.28 17.02
C GLU A 267 -15.55 -3.98 15.67
N CYS A 268 -16.75 -4.31 15.20
CA CYS A 268 -16.95 -4.80 13.84
C CYS A 268 -17.12 -3.61 12.90
N ILE A 269 -16.21 -3.47 11.94
CA ILE A 269 -16.43 -2.59 10.79
C ILE A 269 -17.20 -3.41 9.76
N ASN A 270 -18.30 -2.87 9.25
CA ASN A 270 -19.03 -3.49 8.16
C ASN A 270 -18.10 -3.64 6.96
N ALA A 271 -17.87 -4.87 6.53
CA ALA A 271 -17.09 -5.16 5.36
C ALA A 271 -17.81 -4.65 4.11
N GLY A 272 -17.05 -4.07 3.20
CA GLY A 272 -17.52 -3.66 1.89
C GLY A 272 -17.79 -4.83 0.95
N ASP A 273 -18.08 -4.51 -0.30
CA ASP A 273 -18.34 -5.53 -1.32
C ASP A 273 -17.08 -6.31 -1.68
N SER A 274 -17.08 -7.58 -1.36
CA SER A 274 -16.05 -8.56 -1.75
C SER A 274 -16.62 -9.70 -2.61
N ARG A 275 -17.88 -9.58 -3.07
CA ARG A 275 -18.50 -10.57 -3.95
C ARG A 275 -17.76 -10.64 -5.29
N LYS A 276 -17.82 -11.79 -5.93
CA LYS A 276 -17.25 -11.99 -7.28
C LYS A 276 -17.59 -10.81 -8.19
N GLY A 277 -16.61 -10.31 -8.94
CA GLY A 277 -16.75 -9.15 -9.83
C GLY A 277 -16.66 -7.80 -9.12
N TRP A 278 -16.22 -7.75 -7.87
CA TRP A 278 -16.07 -6.48 -7.14
C TRP A 278 -15.08 -5.54 -7.81
N LEU A 279 -13.98 -6.06 -8.34
CA LEU A 279 -12.94 -5.25 -8.98
C LEU A 279 -13.45 -4.63 -10.28
N LYS A 280 -14.27 -5.37 -11.05
CA LYS A 280 -14.92 -4.82 -12.24
C LYS A 280 -15.84 -3.65 -11.87
N ARG A 281 -16.68 -3.79 -10.83
CA ARG A 281 -17.56 -2.70 -10.37
C ARG A 281 -16.78 -1.46 -9.95
N VAL A 282 -15.67 -1.64 -9.24
CA VAL A 282 -14.74 -0.54 -8.86
C VAL A 282 -14.16 0.12 -10.12
N SER A 283 -13.73 -0.67 -11.09
CA SER A 283 -13.18 -0.17 -12.34
C SER A 283 -14.22 0.64 -13.14
N ASP A 284 -15.43 0.13 -13.23
CA ASP A 284 -16.53 0.82 -13.91
C ASP A 284 -16.85 2.18 -13.23
N GLN A 285 -16.81 2.25 -11.89
CA GLN A 285 -16.98 3.51 -11.14
C GLN A 285 -15.90 4.54 -11.45
N LEU A 286 -14.64 4.11 -11.46
CA LEU A 286 -13.51 5.01 -11.75
C LEU A 286 -13.54 5.50 -13.20
N LYS A 287 -13.84 4.61 -14.16
CA LYS A 287 -13.95 4.96 -15.58
C LYS A 287 -15.12 5.90 -15.86
N ALA A 288 -16.22 5.75 -15.12
CA ALA A 288 -17.37 6.66 -15.23
C ALA A 288 -17.07 8.06 -14.66
N ASN A 289 -16.17 8.19 -13.69
CA ASN A 289 -15.85 9.47 -13.06
C ASN A 289 -14.38 9.56 -12.67
N PRO A 290 -13.45 9.74 -13.62
CA PRO A 290 -12.00 9.76 -13.36
C PRO A 290 -11.55 10.85 -12.39
N THR A 291 -12.22 12.00 -12.38
CA THR A 291 -11.89 13.15 -11.52
C THR A 291 -12.27 12.92 -10.05
N ALA A 292 -13.09 11.91 -9.77
CA ALA A 292 -13.51 11.56 -8.41
C ALA A 292 -12.54 10.59 -7.71
N PHE A 293 -11.35 10.35 -8.24
CA PHE A 293 -10.37 9.39 -7.71
C PHE A 293 -10.25 9.43 -6.18
N GLU A 294 -9.91 10.59 -5.63
CA GLU A 294 -9.71 10.73 -4.18
C GLU A 294 -11.04 10.66 -3.40
N GLN A 295 -12.16 11.09 -3.98
CA GLN A 295 -13.48 10.95 -3.37
C GLN A 295 -13.90 9.48 -3.29
N LEU A 296 -13.77 8.74 -4.38
CA LEU A 296 -14.05 7.29 -4.44
C LEU A 296 -13.19 6.53 -3.44
N ARG A 297 -11.89 6.87 -3.36
CA ARG A 297 -10.95 6.28 -2.40
C ARG A 297 -11.35 6.54 -0.95
N LYS A 298 -11.80 7.76 -0.62
CA LYS A 298 -12.27 8.12 0.74
C LYS A 298 -13.55 7.40 1.15
N GLN A 299 -14.45 7.19 0.19
CA GLN A 299 -15.76 6.58 0.41
C GLN A 299 -15.74 5.04 0.30
N TYR A 300 -14.61 4.47 -0.12
CA TYR A 300 -14.50 3.03 -0.31
C TYR A 300 -14.65 2.27 1.00
N ALA A 301 -15.68 1.42 1.07
CA ALA A 301 -15.89 0.51 2.19
C ALA A 301 -14.85 -0.61 2.15
N LEU A 302 -14.20 -0.88 3.27
CA LEU A 302 -13.13 -1.89 3.38
C LEU A 302 -13.68 -3.30 3.10
N ARG A 303 -12.93 -4.12 2.35
CA ARG A 303 -13.24 -5.54 2.13
C ARG A 303 -12.98 -6.35 3.39
#